data_349a2b1672779ffd14750ed69673420b
#
_entry.id   349a2b1672779ffd14750ed69673420b
#
_cell.length_a   1.000
_cell.length_b   1.000
_cell.length_c   1.000
_cell.angle_alpha   90.00
_cell.angle_beta   90.00
_cell.angle_gamma   90.00
#
_symmetry.space_group_name_H-M   'P 1'
#
loop_
_entity.id
_entity.type
_entity.pdbx_description
1 polymer ?
#
loop_
_entity_poly.entity_id
_entity_poly.type
_entity_poly.pdbx_seq_one_letter_code
_entity_poly.pdbx_strand_id
1 'polypeptide(L)'
;VLLLALIALGVPLAVSLRDRVDSEVRGQARSQADVVAASSSELLRPPRRPALQRLVHVSAATVRGRVIVVDGHGRLIADSAGAPTGRSYASRPEVRAALRGRAEQITRNSQTLGADILATAVPVLEHGRPHGGVRVTQSVAAVSRAVRTSILDLAALAGVVLLLAMIAAALIAQQIARPIRRLDRAARSVAGGDLDAAVAVEGSTEQRSLARTFNEMTQRIKRLLRVQQDFVADASHQLRTPLTGLRLRLEGLADRFRGDDRVAGELDAAMTEIDRLSLIVDELLILSRAGEHELPGEMIELAEAANRAAERWRGAARKQAIGLEVRSIGETGVVWCAGPDLDRSIDALVENALRYSPAGSAVTIEVGADRIEVLDEGPGLEPGEGDAVFDRFRRGSAGRRGPSGTGLGLPIARELTRQWDGEVTLAVREGGGIRAAISFALDGERAERP
;
A
#
# COMPACT_ATOMS: atom_id res chain seq x y z
N VAL A 1 -3.86 -0.54 -20.57
CA VAL A 1 -3.12 -0.48 -21.83
C VAL A 1 -3.54 -1.64 -22.75
N LEU A 2 -3.45 -2.91 -22.34
CA LEU A 2 -3.80 -4.09 -23.17
C LEU A 2 -5.26 -4.07 -23.65
N LEU A 3 -6.22 -3.73 -22.78
CA LEU A 3 -7.63 -3.61 -23.15
C LEU A 3 -7.85 -2.50 -24.19
N LEU A 4 -7.21 -1.35 -24.00
CA LEU A 4 -7.28 -0.23 -24.98
C LEU A 4 -6.68 -0.60 -26.32
N ALA A 5 -5.54 -1.31 -26.34
CA ALA A 5 -4.93 -1.80 -27.57
C ALA A 5 -5.83 -2.80 -28.29
N LEU A 6 -6.48 -3.70 -27.55
CA LEU A 6 -7.38 -4.71 -28.09
C LEU A 6 -8.66 -4.08 -28.68
N ILE A 7 -9.21 -3.07 -28.05
CA ILE A 7 -10.35 -2.29 -28.57
C ILE A 7 -9.92 -1.47 -29.80
N ALA A 8 -8.76 -0.80 -29.72
CA ALA A 8 -8.26 0.04 -30.80
C ALA A 8 -7.96 -0.75 -32.09
N LEU A 9 -7.56 -2.00 -31.97
CA LEU A 9 -7.30 -2.88 -33.12
C LEU A 9 -8.53 -3.69 -33.52
N GLY A 10 -9.29 -4.20 -32.57
CA GLY A 10 -10.43 -5.09 -32.81
C GLY A 10 -11.64 -4.40 -33.44
N VAL A 11 -11.97 -3.17 -32.98
CA VAL A 11 -13.13 -2.44 -33.52
C VAL A 11 -12.94 -2.04 -34.99
N PRO A 12 -11.82 -1.44 -35.44
CA PRO A 12 -11.60 -1.13 -36.84
C PRO A 12 -11.56 -2.39 -37.73
N LEU A 13 -10.97 -3.48 -37.21
CA LEU A 13 -10.91 -4.75 -37.94
C LEU A 13 -12.31 -5.33 -38.16
N ALA A 14 -13.17 -5.32 -37.13
CA ALA A 14 -14.55 -5.81 -37.24
C ALA A 14 -15.38 -4.97 -38.22
N VAL A 15 -15.23 -3.64 -38.19
CA VAL A 15 -15.88 -2.72 -39.13
C VAL A 15 -15.39 -2.96 -40.57
N SER A 16 -14.06 -3.04 -40.76
CA SER A 16 -13.46 -3.29 -42.07
C SER A 16 -13.89 -4.65 -42.66
N LEU A 17 -13.97 -5.68 -41.81
CA LEU A 17 -14.45 -7.01 -42.24
C LEU A 17 -15.91 -6.96 -42.72
N ARG A 18 -16.77 -6.29 -41.96
CA ARG A 18 -18.17 -6.08 -42.28
C ARG A 18 -18.34 -5.36 -43.64
N ASP A 19 -17.63 -4.24 -43.83
CA ASP A 19 -17.72 -3.45 -45.03
C ASP A 19 -17.20 -4.17 -46.26
N ARG A 20 -16.12 -4.97 -46.10
CA ARG A 20 -15.57 -5.80 -47.17
C ARG A 20 -16.54 -6.89 -47.59
N VAL A 21 -17.16 -7.60 -46.68
CA VAL A 21 -18.13 -8.67 -46.94
C VAL A 21 -19.40 -8.07 -47.60
N ASP A 22 -19.89 -6.93 -47.13
CA ASP A 22 -21.06 -6.24 -47.71
C ASP A 22 -20.76 -5.80 -49.16
N SER A 23 -19.59 -5.22 -49.44
CA SER A 23 -19.18 -4.79 -50.78
C SER A 23 -18.99 -5.95 -51.75
N GLU A 24 -18.43 -7.11 -51.28
CA GLU A 24 -18.26 -8.29 -52.08
C GLU A 24 -19.59 -8.93 -52.47
N VAL A 25 -20.52 -9.04 -51.52
CA VAL A 25 -21.88 -9.59 -51.77
C VAL A 25 -22.65 -8.67 -52.74
N ARG A 26 -22.58 -7.34 -52.61
CA ARG A 26 -23.19 -6.40 -53.54
C ARG A 26 -22.58 -6.50 -54.92
N GLY A 27 -21.26 -6.58 -55.05
CA GLY A 27 -20.53 -6.74 -56.30
C GLY A 27 -20.91 -8.02 -57.02
N GLN A 28 -20.91 -9.18 -56.28
CA GLN A 28 -21.29 -10.48 -56.84
C GLN A 28 -22.77 -10.49 -57.33
N ALA A 29 -23.70 -9.96 -56.53
CA ALA A 29 -25.12 -9.87 -56.91
C ALA A 29 -25.33 -9.08 -58.19
N ARG A 30 -24.60 -7.97 -58.32
CA ARG A 30 -24.68 -7.14 -59.52
C ARG A 30 -24.09 -7.82 -60.74
N SER A 31 -22.88 -8.35 -60.65
CA SER A 31 -22.23 -9.08 -61.75
C SER A 31 -23.10 -10.24 -62.29
N GLN A 32 -23.69 -11.01 -61.39
CA GLN A 32 -24.58 -12.08 -61.79
C GLN A 32 -25.89 -11.58 -62.44
N ALA A 33 -26.45 -10.50 -61.90
CA ALA A 33 -27.63 -9.86 -62.51
C ALA A 33 -27.33 -9.35 -63.95
N ASP A 34 -26.14 -8.76 -64.14
CA ASP A 34 -25.69 -8.26 -65.42
C ASP A 34 -25.49 -9.45 -66.43
N VAL A 35 -24.91 -10.58 -66.03
CA VAL A 35 -24.73 -11.78 -66.85
C VAL A 35 -26.09 -12.35 -67.26
N VAL A 36 -27.03 -12.47 -66.31
CA VAL A 36 -28.39 -12.96 -66.63
C VAL A 36 -29.11 -12.01 -67.55
N ALA A 37 -28.97 -10.68 -67.37
CA ALA A 37 -29.60 -9.65 -68.20
C ALA A 37 -29.07 -9.73 -69.66
N ALA A 38 -27.74 -9.83 -69.81
CA ALA A 38 -27.12 -9.96 -71.13
C ALA A 38 -27.61 -11.24 -71.88
N SER A 39 -27.65 -12.35 -71.15
CA SER A 39 -28.12 -13.64 -71.72
C SER A 39 -29.63 -13.70 -71.94
N SER A 40 -30.40 -12.84 -71.30
CA SER A 40 -31.87 -12.80 -71.39
C SER A 40 -32.38 -12.00 -72.58
N SER A 41 -31.58 -11.10 -73.17
CA SER A 41 -32.01 -10.19 -74.24
C SER A 41 -32.63 -10.96 -75.45
N GLU A 42 -32.02 -12.05 -75.88
CA GLU A 42 -32.53 -12.86 -77.00
C GLU A 42 -33.60 -13.90 -76.57
N LEU A 43 -33.73 -14.18 -75.25
CA LEU A 43 -34.58 -15.19 -74.66
C LEU A 43 -35.97 -14.68 -74.22
N LEU A 44 -36.20 -13.37 -74.27
CA LEU A 44 -37.47 -12.76 -73.90
C LEU A 44 -38.63 -13.10 -74.87
N ARG A 45 -38.34 -13.48 -76.09
CA ARG A 45 -39.33 -13.79 -77.16
C ARG A 45 -39.99 -15.16 -76.94
N PRO A 46 -41.31 -15.28 -77.19
CA PRO A 46 -42.12 -16.45 -76.82
C PRO A 46 -41.56 -17.82 -77.13
N PRO A 47 -40.95 -18.16 -78.26
CA PRO A 47 -40.50 -19.50 -78.50
C PRO A 47 -39.31 -19.96 -77.63
N ARG A 48 -38.58 -19.04 -77.00
CA ARG A 48 -37.37 -19.32 -76.23
C ARG A 48 -37.59 -19.27 -74.72
N ARG A 49 -38.79 -19.07 -74.23
CA ARG A 49 -39.10 -19.03 -72.79
C ARG A 49 -38.62 -20.22 -71.92
N PRO A 50 -38.67 -21.48 -72.39
CA PRO A 50 -38.11 -22.57 -71.64
C PRO A 50 -36.59 -22.51 -71.42
N ALA A 51 -35.84 -21.93 -72.36
CA ALA A 51 -34.41 -21.66 -72.17
C ALA A 51 -34.13 -20.57 -71.16
N LEU A 52 -34.97 -19.51 -71.15
CA LEU A 52 -34.92 -18.44 -70.14
C LEU A 52 -35.20 -18.97 -68.73
N GLN A 53 -36.17 -19.86 -68.55
CA GLN A 53 -36.47 -20.49 -67.28
C GLN A 53 -35.30 -21.34 -66.76
N ARG A 54 -34.61 -22.07 -67.62
CA ARG A 54 -33.40 -22.83 -67.25
C ARG A 54 -32.25 -21.91 -66.83
N LEU A 55 -32.02 -20.84 -67.57
CA LEU A 55 -31.00 -19.83 -67.25
C LEU A 55 -31.25 -19.26 -65.88
N VAL A 56 -32.46 -18.87 -65.58
CA VAL A 56 -32.86 -18.27 -64.27
C VAL A 56 -32.65 -19.26 -63.14
N HIS A 57 -32.96 -20.58 -63.33
CA HIS A 57 -32.72 -21.61 -62.33
C HIS A 57 -31.22 -21.81 -62.05
N VAL A 58 -30.37 -21.94 -63.07
CA VAL A 58 -28.94 -22.12 -62.92
C VAL A 58 -28.34 -20.91 -62.23
N SER A 59 -28.71 -19.72 -62.66
CA SER A 59 -28.21 -18.46 -62.06
C SER A 59 -28.65 -18.31 -60.60
N ALA A 60 -29.85 -18.76 -60.23
CA ALA A 60 -30.34 -18.73 -58.87
C ALA A 60 -29.52 -19.61 -57.92
N ALA A 61 -29.06 -20.79 -58.38
CA ALA A 61 -28.17 -21.69 -57.63
C ALA A 61 -26.80 -21.05 -57.38
N THR A 62 -26.26 -20.38 -58.40
CA THR A 62 -24.96 -19.67 -58.31
C THR A 62 -24.99 -18.51 -57.31
N VAL A 63 -26.04 -17.69 -57.35
CA VAL A 63 -26.19 -16.54 -56.41
C VAL A 63 -26.77 -16.92 -55.06
N ARG A 64 -27.11 -18.19 -54.83
CA ARG A 64 -27.81 -18.65 -53.62
C ARG A 64 -29.01 -17.75 -53.26
N GLY A 65 -29.78 -17.39 -54.28
CA GLY A 65 -30.88 -16.46 -54.16
C GLY A 65 -32.00 -16.71 -55.16
N ARG A 66 -32.93 -15.80 -55.26
CA ARG A 66 -34.03 -15.86 -56.23
C ARG A 66 -33.73 -14.89 -57.41
N VAL A 67 -33.84 -15.41 -58.59
CA VAL A 67 -33.72 -14.66 -59.85
C VAL A 67 -35.07 -14.63 -60.53
N ILE A 68 -35.50 -13.45 -60.94
CA ILE A 68 -36.70 -13.23 -61.79
C ILE A 68 -36.36 -12.37 -62.95
N VAL A 69 -37.06 -12.63 -64.05
CA VAL A 69 -37.00 -11.82 -65.28
C VAL A 69 -38.39 -11.26 -65.57
N VAL A 70 -38.46 -9.98 -65.84
CA VAL A 70 -39.71 -9.26 -66.15
C VAL A 70 -39.63 -8.66 -67.58
N ASP A 71 -40.79 -8.47 -68.18
CA ASP A 71 -40.93 -7.75 -69.47
C ASP A 71 -40.82 -6.22 -69.32
N GLY A 72 -40.93 -5.47 -70.40
CA GLY A 72 -40.91 -3.98 -70.43
C GLY A 72 -42.05 -3.32 -69.64
N HIS A 73 -43.08 -4.08 -69.27
CA HIS A 73 -44.19 -3.63 -68.42
C HIS A 73 -44.04 -4.07 -66.96
N GLY A 74 -42.95 -4.75 -66.61
CA GLY A 74 -42.68 -5.28 -65.29
C GLY A 74 -43.48 -6.51 -64.94
N ARG A 75 -44.00 -7.28 -65.92
CA ARG A 75 -44.69 -8.54 -65.72
C ARG A 75 -43.70 -9.69 -65.70
N LEU A 76 -43.83 -10.63 -64.78
CA LEU A 76 -42.99 -11.81 -64.62
C LEU A 76 -43.03 -12.72 -65.84
N ILE A 77 -41.86 -13.01 -66.42
CA ILE A 77 -41.67 -13.95 -67.54
C ILE A 77 -41.06 -15.25 -67.06
N ALA A 78 -40.04 -15.14 -66.18
CA ALA A 78 -39.35 -16.32 -65.62
C ALA A 78 -39.03 -16.08 -64.15
N ASP A 79 -39.08 -17.14 -63.34
CA ASP A 79 -38.83 -17.11 -61.93
C ASP A 79 -38.16 -18.40 -61.45
N SER A 80 -37.04 -18.31 -60.79
CA SER A 80 -36.35 -19.47 -60.19
C SER A 80 -37.14 -20.16 -59.09
N ALA A 81 -38.07 -19.49 -58.43
CA ALA A 81 -38.94 -20.06 -57.41
C ALA A 81 -40.29 -20.57 -57.92
N GLY A 82 -40.49 -20.57 -59.24
CA GLY A 82 -41.69 -21.15 -59.87
C GLY A 82 -42.99 -20.35 -59.69
N ALA A 83 -42.92 -19.06 -59.42
CA ALA A 83 -44.15 -18.26 -59.34
C ALA A 83 -44.82 -18.14 -60.70
N PRO A 84 -46.18 -18.04 -60.72
CA PRO A 84 -46.93 -17.98 -61.99
C PRO A 84 -46.53 -16.74 -62.82
N THR A 85 -46.35 -16.92 -64.10
CA THR A 85 -46.01 -15.86 -65.07
C THR A 85 -47.12 -14.82 -65.15
N GLY A 86 -46.78 -13.57 -65.54
CA GLY A 86 -47.75 -12.49 -65.64
C GLY A 86 -47.97 -11.64 -64.38
N ARG A 87 -47.47 -12.06 -63.23
CA ARG A 87 -47.49 -11.25 -61.99
C ARG A 87 -46.68 -9.98 -62.16
N SER A 88 -47.25 -8.81 -61.76
CA SER A 88 -46.55 -7.53 -61.90
C SER A 88 -45.57 -7.29 -60.75
N TYR A 89 -44.37 -6.87 -61.07
CA TYR A 89 -43.32 -6.39 -60.23
C TYR A 89 -42.97 -4.92 -60.45
N ALA A 90 -43.74 -4.21 -61.30
CA ALA A 90 -43.54 -2.80 -61.67
C ALA A 90 -43.59 -1.82 -60.47
N SER A 91 -44.28 -2.20 -59.38
CA SER A 91 -44.35 -1.42 -58.15
C SER A 91 -43.07 -1.44 -57.34
N ARG A 92 -42.15 -2.38 -57.58
CA ARG A 92 -40.89 -2.52 -56.87
C ARG A 92 -39.91 -1.44 -57.35
N PRO A 93 -39.32 -0.61 -56.44
CA PRO A 93 -38.47 0.52 -56.82
C PRO A 93 -37.27 0.07 -57.65
N GLU A 94 -36.59 -1.01 -57.31
CA GLU A 94 -35.47 -1.56 -58.02
C GLU A 94 -35.86 -2.01 -59.43
N VAL A 95 -37.00 -2.67 -59.59
CA VAL A 95 -37.50 -3.10 -60.93
C VAL A 95 -37.89 -1.87 -61.76
N ARG A 96 -38.54 -0.90 -61.19
CA ARG A 96 -38.91 0.38 -61.84
C ARG A 96 -37.69 1.08 -62.39
N ALA A 97 -36.59 1.12 -61.63
CA ALA A 97 -35.32 1.71 -62.07
C ALA A 97 -34.74 0.92 -63.26
N ALA A 98 -34.76 -0.41 -63.21
CA ALA A 98 -34.30 -1.25 -64.31
C ALA A 98 -35.11 -1.06 -65.60
N LEU A 99 -36.41 -0.91 -65.51
CA LEU A 99 -37.27 -0.62 -66.63
C LEU A 99 -37.02 0.76 -67.26
N ARG A 100 -36.40 1.69 -66.49
CA ARG A 100 -35.95 3.02 -66.97
C ARG A 100 -34.50 2.98 -67.48
N GLY A 101 -33.86 1.81 -67.59
CA GLY A 101 -32.49 1.64 -68.05
C GLY A 101 -31.40 1.86 -66.97
N ARG A 102 -31.77 1.92 -65.68
CA ARG A 102 -30.83 2.13 -64.60
C ARG A 102 -30.74 0.89 -63.70
N ALA A 103 -29.55 0.43 -63.44
CA ALA A 103 -29.34 -0.66 -62.45
C ALA A 103 -29.48 -0.04 -61.03
N GLU A 104 -30.19 -0.77 -60.18
CA GLU A 104 -30.42 -0.35 -58.78
C GLU A 104 -30.28 -1.54 -57.80
N GLN A 105 -29.66 -1.24 -56.65
CA GLN A 105 -29.56 -2.18 -55.56
C GLN A 105 -30.19 -1.59 -54.28
N ILE A 106 -31.12 -2.29 -53.67
CA ILE A 106 -31.83 -1.84 -52.50
C ILE A 106 -31.80 -2.97 -51.44
N THR A 107 -31.34 -2.64 -50.21
CA THR A 107 -31.53 -3.50 -49.06
C THR A 107 -32.85 -3.12 -48.39
N ARG A 108 -33.74 -4.10 -48.20
CA ARG A 108 -35.03 -3.90 -47.56
C ARG A 108 -35.52 -5.13 -46.83
N ASN A 109 -36.36 -4.93 -45.84
CA ASN A 109 -37.05 -6.01 -45.20
C ASN A 109 -38.10 -6.63 -46.13
N SER A 110 -38.09 -7.92 -46.30
CA SER A 110 -39.05 -8.67 -47.08
C SER A 110 -40.12 -9.24 -46.16
N GLN A 111 -41.32 -8.68 -46.21
CA GLN A 111 -42.48 -9.20 -45.47
C GLN A 111 -42.81 -10.65 -45.82
N THR A 112 -42.47 -11.11 -47.04
CA THR A 112 -42.70 -12.47 -47.49
C THR A 112 -41.69 -13.49 -46.98
N LEU A 113 -40.44 -13.04 -46.69
CA LEU A 113 -39.34 -13.91 -46.26
C LEU A 113 -38.99 -13.66 -44.76
N GLY A 114 -39.59 -12.65 -44.15
CA GLY A 114 -39.31 -12.31 -42.74
C GLY A 114 -37.84 -11.90 -42.45
N ALA A 115 -37.10 -11.49 -43.53
CA ALA A 115 -35.68 -11.19 -43.42
C ALA A 115 -35.29 -10.00 -44.34
N ASP A 116 -34.18 -9.40 -43.99
CA ASP A 116 -33.57 -8.39 -44.84
C ASP A 116 -32.99 -9.03 -46.10
N ILE A 117 -33.36 -8.45 -47.24
CA ILE A 117 -32.93 -8.92 -48.55
C ILE A 117 -32.19 -7.81 -49.28
N LEU A 118 -31.14 -8.19 -49.98
CA LEU A 118 -30.52 -7.37 -51.02
C LEU A 118 -31.25 -7.69 -52.39
N ALA A 119 -31.94 -6.71 -52.93
CA ALA A 119 -32.59 -6.79 -54.23
C ALA A 119 -31.78 -5.98 -55.23
N THR A 120 -31.18 -6.64 -56.20
CA THR A 120 -30.44 -6.04 -57.28
C THR A 120 -31.25 -6.17 -58.56
N ALA A 121 -31.60 -5.07 -59.22
CA ALA A 121 -32.28 -5.10 -60.52
C ALA A 121 -31.42 -4.40 -61.58
N VAL A 122 -31.33 -5.04 -62.74
CA VAL A 122 -30.59 -4.51 -63.89
C VAL A 122 -31.47 -4.56 -65.16
N PRO A 123 -31.33 -3.57 -66.07
CA PRO A 123 -32.11 -3.54 -67.30
C PRO A 123 -31.67 -4.68 -68.26
N VAL A 124 -32.61 -5.27 -68.94
CA VAL A 124 -32.36 -6.06 -70.13
C VAL A 124 -32.47 -5.12 -71.35
N LEU A 125 -31.34 -4.90 -72.01
CA LEU A 125 -31.24 -3.98 -73.14
C LEU A 125 -31.31 -4.72 -74.46
N GLU A 126 -32.15 -4.24 -75.37
CA GLU A 126 -32.17 -4.65 -76.76
C GLU A 126 -32.00 -3.40 -77.65
N HIS A 127 -30.94 -3.37 -78.47
CA HIS A 127 -30.55 -2.18 -79.24
C HIS A 127 -30.42 -0.90 -78.42
N GLY A 128 -29.92 -0.99 -77.18
CA GLY A 128 -29.71 0.15 -76.26
C GLY A 128 -30.96 0.66 -75.58
N ARG A 129 -32.15 0.02 -75.79
CA ARG A 129 -33.39 0.37 -75.09
C ARG A 129 -33.80 -0.70 -74.10
N PRO A 130 -34.37 -0.35 -72.94
CA PRO A 130 -34.80 -1.33 -71.95
C PRO A 130 -36.05 -2.03 -72.42
N HIS A 131 -35.98 -3.36 -72.61
CA HIS A 131 -37.06 -4.27 -72.99
C HIS A 131 -37.58 -5.14 -71.86
N GLY A 132 -36.92 -5.09 -70.71
CA GLY A 132 -37.26 -5.83 -69.49
C GLY A 132 -36.26 -5.58 -68.35
N GLY A 133 -36.35 -6.40 -67.34
CA GLY A 133 -35.43 -6.30 -66.21
C GLY A 133 -35.15 -7.67 -65.56
N VAL A 134 -33.96 -7.89 -65.13
CA VAL A 134 -33.56 -9.00 -64.24
C VAL A 134 -33.47 -8.51 -62.80
N ARG A 135 -34.05 -9.23 -61.91
CA ARG A 135 -33.93 -8.98 -60.49
C ARG A 135 -33.39 -10.21 -59.77
N VAL A 136 -32.26 -9.96 -59.09
CA VAL A 136 -31.63 -10.94 -58.17
C VAL A 136 -31.97 -10.55 -56.74
N THR A 137 -32.39 -11.53 -55.94
CA THR A 137 -32.71 -11.32 -54.52
C THR A 137 -31.90 -12.29 -53.66
N GLN A 138 -31.10 -11.77 -52.80
CA GLN A 138 -30.30 -12.56 -51.81
C GLN A 138 -30.70 -12.24 -50.40
N SER A 139 -30.62 -13.19 -49.49
CA SER A 139 -30.84 -12.97 -48.06
C SER A 139 -29.57 -12.43 -47.43
N VAL A 140 -29.66 -11.26 -46.80
CA VAL A 140 -28.56 -10.64 -46.07
C VAL A 140 -28.34 -11.35 -44.72
N ALA A 141 -29.34 -12.10 -44.23
CA ALA A 141 -29.27 -12.83 -42.96
C ALA A 141 -28.18 -13.94 -42.94
N ALA A 142 -27.85 -14.58 -44.06
CA ALA A 142 -26.78 -15.56 -44.12
C ALA A 142 -25.40 -14.93 -43.96
N VAL A 143 -25.21 -13.76 -44.57
CA VAL A 143 -23.97 -12.96 -44.45
C VAL A 143 -23.81 -12.41 -43.05
N SER A 144 -24.87 -11.85 -42.48
CA SER A 144 -24.84 -11.32 -41.13
C SER A 144 -24.54 -12.41 -40.08
N ARG A 145 -24.98 -13.65 -40.28
CA ARG A 145 -24.63 -14.76 -39.39
C ARG A 145 -23.14 -15.12 -39.46
N ALA A 146 -22.58 -15.24 -40.69
CA ALA A 146 -21.17 -15.56 -40.85
C ALA A 146 -20.25 -14.49 -40.26
N VAL A 147 -20.58 -13.22 -40.46
CA VAL A 147 -19.85 -12.11 -39.85
C VAL A 147 -19.97 -12.13 -38.32
N ARG A 148 -21.16 -12.39 -37.78
CA ARG A 148 -21.38 -12.47 -36.31
C ARG A 148 -20.60 -13.63 -35.68
N THR A 149 -20.53 -14.79 -36.27
CA THR A 149 -19.73 -15.89 -35.73
C THR A 149 -18.25 -15.55 -35.73
N SER A 150 -17.71 -14.99 -36.81
CA SER A 150 -16.29 -14.55 -36.85
C SER A 150 -15.96 -13.47 -35.83
N ILE A 151 -16.88 -12.55 -35.58
CA ILE A 151 -16.69 -11.50 -34.51
C ILE A 151 -16.72 -12.17 -33.11
N LEU A 152 -17.61 -13.13 -32.86
CA LEU A 152 -17.67 -13.85 -31.59
C LEU A 152 -16.42 -14.69 -31.35
N ASP A 153 -15.91 -15.36 -32.36
CA ASP A 153 -14.67 -16.16 -32.28
C ASP A 153 -13.46 -15.25 -31.98
N LEU A 154 -13.38 -14.10 -32.63
CA LEU A 154 -12.32 -13.11 -32.36
C LEU A 154 -12.44 -12.52 -30.96
N ALA A 155 -13.66 -12.21 -30.50
CA ALA A 155 -13.92 -11.72 -29.16
C ALA A 155 -13.57 -12.77 -28.08
N ALA A 156 -13.88 -14.04 -28.32
CA ALA A 156 -13.52 -15.15 -27.44
C ALA A 156 -11.99 -15.31 -27.33
N LEU A 157 -11.28 -15.29 -28.46
CA LEU A 157 -9.82 -15.35 -28.48
C LEU A 157 -9.19 -14.17 -27.72
N ALA A 158 -9.72 -12.97 -27.96
CA ALA A 158 -9.28 -11.77 -27.25
C ALA A 158 -9.51 -11.86 -25.73
N GLY A 159 -10.64 -12.43 -25.31
CA GLY A 159 -10.94 -12.69 -23.89
C GLY A 159 -9.96 -13.67 -23.25
N VAL A 160 -9.61 -14.76 -23.94
CA VAL A 160 -8.61 -15.73 -23.46
C VAL A 160 -7.23 -15.07 -23.31
N VAL A 161 -6.77 -14.30 -24.29
CA VAL A 161 -5.48 -13.60 -24.22
C VAL A 161 -5.46 -12.61 -23.07
N LEU A 162 -6.54 -11.84 -22.85
CA LEU A 162 -6.64 -10.91 -21.74
C LEU A 162 -6.61 -11.61 -20.38
N LEU A 163 -7.32 -12.74 -20.26
CA LEU A 163 -7.32 -13.55 -19.03
C LEU A 163 -5.92 -14.09 -18.72
N LEU A 164 -5.23 -14.66 -19.72
CA LEU A 164 -3.86 -15.14 -19.54
C LEU A 164 -2.89 -14.02 -19.17
N ALA A 165 -3.02 -12.85 -19.78
CA ALA A 165 -2.22 -11.68 -19.45
C ALA A 165 -2.47 -11.20 -18.01
N MET A 166 -3.72 -11.20 -17.53
CA MET A 166 -4.07 -10.88 -16.15
C MET A 166 -3.48 -11.88 -15.14
N ILE A 167 -3.58 -13.19 -15.45
CA ILE A 167 -2.98 -14.24 -14.61
C ILE A 167 -1.46 -14.06 -14.54
N ALA A 168 -0.80 -13.87 -15.67
CA ALA A 168 0.64 -13.64 -15.72
C ALA A 168 1.06 -12.39 -14.91
N ALA A 169 0.34 -11.28 -15.08
CA ALA A 169 0.58 -10.06 -14.32
C ALA A 169 0.38 -10.25 -12.81
N ALA A 170 -0.65 -10.99 -12.39
CA ALA A 170 -0.90 -11.31 -10.99
C ALA A 170 0.21 -12.19 -10.40
N LEU A 171 0.69 -13.19 -11.13
CA LEU A 171 1.79 -14.05 -10.71
C LEU A 171 3.10 -13.27 -10.56
N ILE A 172 3.44 -12.42 -11.53
CA ILE A 172 4.63 -11.56 -11.47
C ILE A 172 4.53 -10.58 -10.30
N ALA A 173 3.37 -9.92 -10.11
CA ALA A 173 3.15 -9.02 -9.00
C ALA A 173 3.31 -9.73 -7.64
N GLN A 174 2.84 -10.96 -7.50
CA GLN A 174 3.01 -11.74 -6.28
C GLN A 174 4.48 -12.14 -6.05
N GLN A 175 5.20 -12.55 -7.09
CA GLN A 175 6.61 -12.94 -6.99
C GLN A 175 7.54 -11.76 -6.66
N ILE A 176 7.20 -10.53 -7.06
CA ILE A 176 8.03 -9.35 -6.80
C ILE A 176 7.56 -8.62 -5.53
N ALA A 177 6.27 -8.35 -5.39
CA ALA A 177 5.75 -7.51 -4.31
C ALA A 177 5.84 -8.18 -2.93
N ARG A 178 5.62 -9.50 -2.83
CA ARG A 178 5.67 -10.20 -1.54
C ARG A 178 7.04 -10.18 -0.87
N PRO A 179 8.15 -10.55 -1.54
CA PRO A 179 9.49 -10.49 -0.93
C PRO A 179 9.89 -9.06 -0.52
N ILE A 180 9.57 -8.06 -1.34
CA ILE A 180 9.88 -6.66 -1.03
C ILE A 180 9.13 -6.20 0.22
N ARG A 181 7.84 -6.55 0.38
CA ARG A 181 7.06 -6.22 1.59
C ARG A 181 7.57 -6.93 2.85
N ARG A 182 8.14 -8.14 2.71
CA ARG A 182 8.78 -8.84 3.84
C ARG A 182 10.05 -8.12 4.27
N LEU A 183 10.88 -7.70 3.31
CA LEU A 183 12.07 -6.89 3.57
C LEU A 183 11.73 -5.55 4.23
N ASP A 184 10.72 -4.84 3.74
CA ASP A 184 10.26 -3.57 4.32
C ASP A 184 9.81 -3.75 5.77
N ARG A 185 9.03 -4.81 6.06
CA ARG A 185 8.61 -5.10 7.44
C ARG A 185 9.79 -5.43 8.35
N ALA A 186 10.70 -6.29 7.90
CA ALA A 186 11.89 -6.62 8.68
C ALA A 186 12.79 -5.39 8.90
N ALA A 187 12.92 -4.52 7.90
CA ALA A 187 13.67 -3.27 8.05
C ALA A 187 13.04 -2.32 9.07
N ARG A 188 11.71 -2.22 9.11
CA ARG A 188 11.00 -1.46 10.13
C ARG A 188 11.13 -2.09 11.52
N SER A 189 11.10 -3.42 11.64
CA SER A 189 11.34 -4.13 12.90
C SER A 189 12.74 -3.84 13.43
N VAL A 190 13.77 -3.94 12.57
CA VAL A 190 15.15 -3.58 12.93
C VAL A 190 15.29 -2.11 13.31
N ALA A 191 14.63 -1.19 12.59
CA ALA A 191 14.60 0.23 12.94
C ALA A 191 13.90 0.51 14.28
N GLY A 192 12.93 -0.33 14.66
CA GLY A 192 12.27 -0.31 15.98
C GLY A 192 13.06 -0.99 17.10
N GLY A 193 14.28 -1.50 16.82
CA GLY A 193 15.17 -2.11 17.82
C GLY A 193 15.21 -3.65 17.81
N ASP A 194 14.31 -4.32 17.07
CA ASP A 194 14.34 -5.79 16.96
C ASP A 194 15.45 -6.25 16.00
N LEU A 195 16.64 -6.46 16.54
CA LEU A 195 17.80 -6.92 15.79
C LEU A 195 17.80 -8.45 15.53
N ASP A 196 16.80 -9.17 16.00
CA ASP A 196 16.63 -10.60 15.73
C ASP A 196 15.73 -10.85 14.51
N ALA A 197 15.10 -9.79 13.97
CA ALA A 197 14.32 -9.87 12.76
C ALA A 197 15.19 -10.34 11.59
N ALA A 198 14.86 -11.50 11.01
CA ALA A 198 15.54 -12.08 9.86
C ALA A 198 14.58 -12.28 8.69
N VAL A 199 15.09 -12.14 7.48
CA VAL A 199 14.34 -12.38 6.25
C VAL A 199 14.69 -13.75 5.67
N ALA A 200 13.67 -14.53 5.29
CA ALA A 200 13.89 -15.81 4.60
C ALA A 200 14.61 -15.61 3.26
N VAL A 201 15.64 -16.44 3.01
CA VAL A 201 16.47 -16.37 1.79
C VAL A 201 15.78 -17.16 0.67
N GLU A 202 14.72 -16.56 0.07
CA GLU A 202 13.86 -17.18 -0.94
C GLU A 202 13.74 -16.29 -2.18
N GLY A 203 13.21 -16.86 -3.27
CA GLY A 203 12.91 -16.11 -4.52
C GLY A 203 14.01 -16.16 -5.56
N SER A 204 14.09 -15.12 -6.42
CA SER A 204 15.11 -15.01 -7.47
C SER A 204 16.52 -14.90 -6.91
N THR A 205 17.54 -15.02 -7.76
CA THR A 205 18.94 -14.88 -7.37
C THR A 205 19.18 -13.52 -6.71
N GLU A 206 18.61 -12.47 -7.25
CA GLU A 206 18.72 -11.09 -6.76
C GLU A 206 18.04 -10.93 -5.41
N GLN A 207 16.85 -11.52 -5.25
CA GLN A 207 16.08 -11.47 -4.00
C GLN A 207 16.81 -12.24 -2.89
N ARG A 208 17.35 -13.42 -3.19
CA ARG A 208 18.19 -14.18 -2.23
C ARG A 208 19.46 -13.43 -1.85
N SER A 209 20.11 -12.78 -2.81
CA SER A 209 21.27 -11.93 -2.54
C SER A 209 20.93 -10.79 -1.60
N LEU A 210 19.83 -10.07 -1.89
CA LEU A 210 19.36 -8.96 -1.08
C LEU A 210 18.99 -9.40 0.35
N ALA A 211 18.29 -10.53 0.50
CA ALA A 211 17.94 -11.08 1.81
C ALA A 211 19.19 -11.47 2.63
N ARG A 212 20.21 -12.08 1.99
CA ARG A 212 21.48 -12.39 2.67
C ARG A 212 22.18 -11.12 3.14
N THR A 213 22.35 -10.15 2.24
CA THR A 213 23.01 -8.87 2.56
C THR A 213 22.30 -8.15 3.71
N PHE A 214 20.94 -8.16 3.71
CA PHE A 214 20.16 -7.61 4.81
C PHE A 214 20.45 -8.32 6.13
N ASN A 215 20.37 -9.66 6.15
CA ASN A 215 20.65 -10.45 7.36
C ASN A 215 22.10 -10.27 7.86
N GLU A 216 23.08 -10.21 6.96
CA GLU A 216 24.49 -9.95 7.29
C GLU A 216 24.67 -8.55 7.91
N MET A 217 24.00 -7.55 7.34
CA MET A 217 24.01 -6.18 7.85
C MET A 217 23.42 -6.12 9.28
N THR A 218 22.24 -6.74 9.49
CA THR A 218 21.59 -6.78 10.80
C THR A 218 22.48 -7.48 11.84
N GLN A 219 23.07 -8.61 11.48
CA GLN A 219 24.01 -9.30 12.37
C GLN A 219 25.28 -8.49 12.66
N ARG A 220 25.76 -7.71 11.68
CA ARG A 220 26.90 -6.83 11.90
C ARG A 220 26.56 -5.70 12.86
N ILE A 221 25.38 -5.09 12.73
CA ILE A 221 24.90 -4.06 13.66
C ILE A 221 24.80 -4.65 15.07
N LYS A 222 24.16 -5.83 15.22
CA LYS A 222 24.04 -6.52 16.51
C LYS A 222 25.40 -6.79 17.16
N ARG A 223 26.39 -7.23 16.37
CA ARG A 223 27.76 -7.43 16.89
C ARG A 223 28.43 -6.12 17.31
N LEU A 224 28.26 -5.04 16.53
CA LEU A 224 28.86 -3.74 16.86
C LEU A 224 28.29 -3.17 18.16
N LEU A 225 26.96 -3.27 18.33
CA LEU A 225 26.30 -2.85 19.57
C LEU A 225 26.79 -3.65 20.77
N ARG A 226 26.91 -4.96 20.63
CA ARG A 226 27.44 -5.83 21.70
C ARG A 226 28.87 -5.47 22.08
N VAL A 227 29.76 -5.30 21.10
CA VAL A 227 31.15 -4.87 21.35
C VAL A 227 31.19 -3.51 22.03
N GLN A 228 30.29 -2.59 21.67
CA GLN A 228 30.20 -1.27 22.31
C GLN A 228 29.73 -1.40 23.78
N GLN A 229 28.76 -2.27 24.05
CA GLN A 229 28.27 -2.54 25.41
C GLN A 229 29.37 -3.16 26.29
N ASP A 230 30.03 -4.21 25.80
CA ASP A 230 31.14 -4.88 26.49
C ASP A 230 32.26 -3.88 26.80
N PHE A 231 32.65 -3.02 25.82
CA PHE A 231 33.66 -1.99 26.04
C PHE A 231 33.29 -1.02 27.15
N VAL A 232 32.03 -0.55 27.19
CA VAL A 232 31.58 0.38 28.27
C VAL A 232 31.53 -0.34 29.60
N ALA A 233 31.11 -1.61 29.64
CA ALA A 233 31.10 -2.41 30.85
C ALA A 233 32.51 -2.60 31.42
N ASP A 234 33.45 -3.00 30.58
CA ASP A 234 34.86 -3.19 30.98
C ASP A 234 35.50 -1.87 31.44
N ALA A 235 35.31 -0.79 30.68
CA ALA A 235 35.80 0.54 31.05
C ALA A 235 35.26 1.00 32.42
N SER A 236 33.96 0.77 32.66
CA SER A 236 33.32 1.13 33.94
C SER A 236 33.92 0.35 35.12
N HIS A 237 34.14 -0.94 34.96
CA HIS A 237 34.81 -1.75 36.00
C HIS A 237 36.25 -1.28 36.22
N GLN A 238 37.00 -0.98 35.17
CA GLN A 238 38.38 -0.51 35.28
C GLN A 238 38.51 0.91 35.87
N LEU A 239 37.48 1.74 35.74
CA LEU A 239 37.44 3.09 36.32
C LEU A 239 37.00 3.04 37.81
N ARG A 240 36.10 2.16 38.18
CA ARG A 240 35.62 2.02 39.57
C ARG A 240 36.75 1.71 40.57
N THR A 241 37.64 0.81 40.20
CA THR A 241 38.76 0.38 41.05
C THR A 241 39.70 1.54 41.42
N PRO A 242 40.25 2.35 40.48
CA PRO A 242 41.11 3.48 40.85
C PRO A 242 40.34 4.57 41.58
N LEU A 243 39.06 4.82 41.30
CA LEU A 243 38.24 5.78 42.02
C LEU A 243 38.07 5.40 43.48
N THR A 244 37.76 4.12 43.77
CA THR A 244 37.71 3.57 45.13
C THR A 244 39.04 3.74 45.83
N GLY A 245 40.16 3.44 45.18
CA GLY A 245 41.48 3.63 45.72
C GLY A 245 41.84 5.08 46.02
N LEU A 246 41.43 6.02 45.19
CA LEU A 246 41.58 7.45 45.42
C LEU A 246 40.75 7.92 46.63
N ARG A 247 39.48 7.48 46.72
CA ARG A 247 38.58 7.80 47.85
C ARG A 247 39.18 7.39 49.15
N LEU A 248 39.62 6.13 49.29
CA LEU A 248 40.26 5.59 50.51
C LEU A 248 41.50 6.37 50.88
N ARG A 249 42.31 6.84 49.92
CA ARG A 249 43.49 7.67 50.19
C ARG A 249 43.09 9.05 50.73
N LEU A 250 42.04 9.69 50.15
CA LEU A 250 41.54 10.98 50.64
C LEU A 250 40.92 10.87 52.01
N GLU A 251 40.15 9.79 52.30
CA GLU A 251 39.63 9.49 53.66
C GLU A 251 40.76 9.38 54.67
N GLY A 252 41.85 8.62 54.31
CA GLY A 252 43.02 8.49 55.15
C GLY A 252 43.78 9.84 55.37
N LEU A 253 43.76 10.73 54.38
CA LEU A 253 44.31 12.10 54.52
C LEU A 253 43.42 12.99 55.42
N ALA A 254 42.08 12.90 55.22
CA ALA A 254 41.11 13.64 56.05
C ALA A 254 41.22 13.26 57.53
N ASP A 255 41.45 11.99 57.84
CA ASP A 255 41.69 11.51 59.19
C ASP A 255 43.00 12.09 59.79
N ARG A 256 44.03 12.26 58.99
CA ARG A 256 45.32 12.80 59.44
C ARG A 256 45.28 14.29 59.68
N PHE A 257 44.46 15.05 58.93
CA PHE A 257 44.39 16.51 58.96
C PHE A 257 43.10 17.04 59.63
N ARG A 258 42.48 16.28 60.52
CA ARG A 258 41.22 16.62 61.22
C ARG A 258 41.24 17.97 61.97
N GLY A 259 42.38 18.58 62.18
CA GLY A 259 42.53 19.84 62.88
C GLY A 259 42.75 21.05 62.00
N ASP A 260 42.80 20.94 60.70
CA ASP A 260 43.00 21.99 59.74
C ASP A 260 41.77 22.16 58.87
N ASP A 261 40.91 23.11 59.23
CA ASP A 261 39.61 23.35 58.54
C ASP A 261 39.77 23.64 57.03
N ARG A 262 40.88 24.23 56.62
CA ARG A 262 41.15 24.56 55.24
C ARG A 262 41.46 23.29 54.43
N VAL A 263 42.34 22.44 54.97
CA VAL A 263 42.67 21.15 54.32
C VAL A 263 41.47 20.22 54.32
N ALA A 264 40.70 20.21 55.43
CA ALA A 264 39.47 19.41 55.53
C ALA A 264 38.46 19.83 54.45
N GLY A 265 38.27 21.13 54.19
CA GLY A 265 37.36 21.61 53.13
C GLY A 265 37.82 21.23 51.72
N GLU A 266 39.14 21.27 51.42
CA GLU A 266 39.68 20.84 50.11
C GLU A 266 39.55 19.32 49.91
N LEU A 267 39.75 18.54 50.96
CA LEU A 267 39.60 17.07 50.93
C LEU A 267 38.12 16.65 50.73
N ASP A 268 37.20 17.33 51.43
CA ASP A 268 35.75 17.08 51.28
C ASP A 268 35.28 17.42 49.86
N ALA A 269 35.73 18.54 49.27
CA ALA A 269 35.45 18.87 47.89
C ALA A 269 36.01 17.82 46.92
N ALA A 270 37.24 17.29 47.13
CA ALA A 270 37.84 16.27 46.31
C ALA A 270 37.09 14.91 46.43
N MET A 271 36.67 14.53 47.64
CA MET A 271 35.85 13.33 47.86
C MET A 271 34.50 13.46 47.18
N THR A 272 33.86 14.62 47.25
CA THR A 272 32.59 14.89 46.54
C THR A 272 32.72 14.72 45.02
N GLU A 273 33.86 15.16 44.44
CA GLU A 273 34.07 14.97 42.98
C GLU A 273 34.37 13.51 42.60
N ILE A 274 35.05 12.76 43.46
CA ILE A 274 35.23 11.31 43.25
C ILE A 274 33.88 10.54 43.32
N ASP A 275 33.03 10.88 44.29
CA ASP A 275 31.69 10.30 44.39
C ASP A 275 30.84 10.61 43.15
N ARG A 276 30.97 11.84 42.66
CA ARG A 276 30.34 12.24 41.40
C ARG A 276 30.85 11.46 40.19
N LEU A 277 32.17 11.27 40.04
CA LEU A 277 32.74 10.46 38.95
C LEU A 277 32.32 9.00 39.07
N SER A 278 32.25 8.44 40.26
CA SER A 278 31.78 7.08 40.50
C SER A 278 30.32 6.92 40.07
N LEU A 279 29.48 7.88 40.39
CA LEU A 279 28.08 7.90 39.94
C LEU A 279 27.95 7.95 38.44
N ILE A 280 28.74 8.81 37.74
CA ILE A 280 28.75 8.88 36.27
C ILE A 280 29.14 7.52 35.64
N VAL A 281 30.13 6.84 36.20
CA VAL A 281 30.56 5.52 35.73
C VAL A 281 29.45 4.47 35.90
N ASP A 282 28.76 4.48 37.03
CA ASP A 282 27.65 3.56 37.29
C ASP A 282 26.44 3.84 36.38
N GLU A 283 26.11 5.11 36.17
CA GLU A 283 25.04 5.54 35.25
C GLU A 283 25.34 5.18 33.79
N LEU A 284 26.62 5.30 33.35
CA LEU A 284 27.06 4.88 32.03
C LEU A 284 26.91 3.36 31.82
N LEU A 285 27.22 2.58 32.86
CA LEU A 285 27.05 1.13 32.82
C LEU A 285 25.58 0.76 32.61
N ILE A 286 24.67 1.43 33.30
CA ILE A 286 23.23 1.19 33.16
C ILE A 286 22.77 1.50 31.74
N LEU A 287 23.16 2.66 31.21
CA LEU A 287 22.82 3.07 29.84
C LEU A 287 23.43 2.15 28.76
N SER A 288 24.56 1.50 29.03
CA SER A 288 25.15 0.57 28.07
C SER A 288 24.43 -0.77 28.00
N ARG A 289 23.80 -1.20 29.11
CA ARG A 289 23.02 -2.42 29.23
C ARG A 289 21.54 -2.24 28.93
N ALA A 290 21.09 -0.97 28.85
CA ALA A 290 19.73 -0.64 28.48
C ALA A 290 19.44 -1.18 27.06
N GLY A 291 18.37 -1.99 26.92
CA GLY A 291 18.02 -2.74 25.70
C GLY A 291 18.22 -4.26 25.81
N GLU A 292 18.88 -4.77 26.82
CA GLU A 292 18.89 -6.19 27.15
C GLU A 292 17.92 -6.42 28.34
N HIS A 293 16.86 -7.21 28.13
CA HIS A 293 15.99 -7.65 29.24
C HIS A 293 16.74 -8.68 30.08
N GLU A 294 17.70 -8.21 30.89
CA GLU A 294 18.43 -9.11 31.81
C GLU A 294 17.58 -9.54 33.01
N LEU A 295 16.56 -8.72 33.36
CA LEU A 295 15.69 -8.99 34.49
C LEU A 295 14.33 -9.52 34.03
N PRO A 296 13.77 -10.53 34.74
CA PRO A 296 12.42 -10.99 34.44
C PRO A 296 11.40 -9.88 34.79
N GLY A 297 10.40 -9.67 33.92
CA GLY A 297 9.27 -8.82 34.23
C GLY A 297 8.35 -9.51 35.27
N GLU A 298 7.70 -8.68 36.06
CA GLU A 298 6.68 -9.05 37.03
C GLU A 298 5.54 -8.04 37.07
N MET A 299 4.40 -8.43 37.64
CA MET A 299 3.27 -7.51 37.82
C MET A 299 3.52 -6.66 39.05
N ILE A 300 3.62 -5.35 38.90
CA ILE A 300 3.97 -4.40 39.98
C ILE A 300 2.85 -3.39 40.16
N GLU A 301 2.38 -3.25 41.40
CA GLU A 301 1.46 -2.18 41.76
C GLU A 301 2.20 -0.83 41.78
N LEU A 302 1.73 0.12 41.00
CA LEU A 302 2.35 1.44 40.89
C LEU A 302 2.34 2.20 42.23
N ALA A 303 1.30 2.01 43.04
CA ALA A 303 1.20 2.63 44.37
C ALA A 303 2.29 2.11 45.34
N GLU A 304 2.58 0.79 45.28
CA GLU A 304 3.67 0.22 46.13
C GLU A 304 5.04 0.75 45.69
N ALA A 305 5.30 0.84 44.37
CA ALA A 305 6.55 1.37 43.85
C ALA A 305 6.75 2.84 44.23
N ALA A 306 5.72 3.65 44.11
CA ALA A 306 5.76 5.05 44.54
C ALA A 306 6.02 5.21 46.04
N ASN A 307 5.38 4.38 46.88
CA ASN A 307 5.61 4.42 48.33
C ASN A 307 7.05 3.97 48.68
N ARG A 308 7.59 2.94 48.05
CA ARG A 308 9.01 2.57 48.24
C ARG A 308 9.96 3.68 47.89
N ALA A 309 9.71 4.39 46.75
CA ALA A 309 10.52 5.57 46.37
C ALA A 309 10.43 6.68 47.38
N ALA A 310 9.22 7.04 47.85
CA ALA A 310 9.04 8.05 48.87
C ALA A 310 9.77 7.70 50.17
N GLU A 311 9.75 6.45 50.64
CA GLU A 311 10.51 6.00 51.80
C GLU A 311 12.02 6.17 51.62
N ARG A 312 12.57 5.77 50.46
CA ARG A 312 14.01 5.98 50.16
C ARG A 312 14.43 7.42 50.20
N TRP A 313 13.61 8.31 49.66
CA TRP A 313 13.95 9.73 49.50
C TRP A 313 13.51 10.64 50.66
N ARG A 314 12.69 10.19 51.60
CA ARG A 314 12.18 10.94 52.74
C ARG A 314 13.28 11.60 53.57
N GLY A 315 14.39 10.90 53.80
CA GLY A 315 15.54 11.42 54.51
C GLY A 315 16.22 12.59 53.81
N ALA A 316 16.39 12.50 52.48
CA ALA A 316 16.99 13.53 51.66
C ALA A 316 16.07 14.75 51.56
N ALA A 317 14.77 14.54 51.36
CA ALA A 317 13.77 15.62 51.33
C ALA A 317 13.74 16.45 52.63
N ARG A 318 13.75 15.75 53.79
CA ARG A 318 13.81 16.44 55.11
C ARG A 318 15.07 17.28 55.29
N LYS A 319 16.25 16.80 54.86
CA LYS A 319 17.51 17.55 54.94
C LYS A 319 17.47 18.85 54.12
N GLN A 320 16.71 18.83 52.99
CA GLN A 320 16.55 19.98 52.13
C GLN A 320 15.33 20.86 52.51
N ALA A 321 14.62 20.54 53.59
CA ALA A 321 13.38 21.19 54.02
C ALA A 321 12.28 21.15 52.92
N ILE A 322 12.19 20.03 52.16
CA ILE A 322 11.18 19.83 51.10
C ILE A 322 10.17 18.78 51.59
N GLY A 323 8.87 19.09 51.44
CA GLY A 323 7.80 18.11 51.66
C GLY A 323 7.80 17.02 50.59
N LEU A 324 7.68 15.74 50.99
CA LEU A 324 7.54 14.64 50.04
C LEU A 324 6.30 13.83 50.42
N GLU A 325 5.32 13.79 49.51
CA GLU A 325 4.08 13.06 49.73
C GLU A 325 3.73 12.16 48.52
N VAL A 326 2.97 11.09 48.78
CA VAL A 326 2.40 10.23 47.73
C VAL A 326 0.89 10.43 47.73
N ARG A 327 0.32 10.62 46.56
CA ARG A 327 -1.11 10.83 46.37
C ARG A 327 -1.65 9.92 45.27
N SER A 328 -2.72 9.20 45.51
CA SER A 328 -3.42 8.41 44.47
C SER A 328 -4.47 9.27 43.75
N ILE A 329 -4.49 9.21 42.45
CA ILE A 329 -5.47 9.86 41.59
C ILE A 329 -6.38 8.81 40.98
N GLY A 330 -7.52 8.52 41.62
CA GLY A 330 -8.43 7.46 41.20
C GLY A 330 -7.94 6.05 41.57
N GLU A 331 -8.25 5.09 40.72
CA GLU A 331 -7.76 3.72 40.88
C GLU A 331 -6.28 3.64 40.47
N THR A 332 -5.48 2.95 41.29
CA THR A 332 -4.07 2.71 40.97
C THR A 332 -3.92 1.38 40.22
N GLY A 333 -3.10 1.39 39.19
CA GLY A 333 -2.93 0.23 38.31
C GLY A 333 -1.72 -0.62 38.64
N VAL A 334 -1.64 -1.70 37.86
CA VAL A 334 -0.55 -2.68 37.88
C VAL A 334 0.08 -2.71 36.51
N VAL A 335 1.40 -2.74 36.43
CA VAL A 335 2.16 -2.75 35.17
C VAL A 335 3.10 -3.94 35.13
N TRP A 336 3.41 -4.40 33.93
CA TRP A 336 4.38 -5.48 33.70
C TRP A 336 5.76 -4.87 33.43
N CYS A 337 6.67 -4.96 34.39
CA CYS A 337 8.05 -4.49 34.24
C CYS A 337 8.97 -5.17 35.29
N ALA A 338 10.27 -4.95 35.19
CA ALA A 338 11.17 -5.31 36.28
C ALA A 338 11.12 -4.29 37.42
N GLY A 339 10.97 -4.77 38.68
CA GLY A 339 10.89 -3.90 39.84
C GLY A 339 12.08 -2.96 40.01
N PRO A 340 13.34 -3.41 39.86
CA PRO A 340 14.51 -2.56 39.94
C PRO A 340 14.55 -1.44 38.86
N ASP A 341 14.03 -1.71 37.63
CA ASP A 341 14.00 -0.71 36.54
C ASP A 341 12.97 0.38 36.83
N LEU A 342 11.79 -0.02 37.30
CA LEU A 342 10.75 0.94 37.72
C LEU A 342 11.21 1.77 38.90
N ASP A 343 11.74 1.13 39.96
CA ASP A 343 12.24 1.84 41.14
C ASP A 343 13.32 2.87 40.78
N ARG A 344 14.25 2.49 39.87
CA ARG A 344 15.31 3.40 39.39
C ARG A 344 14.76 4.54 38.55
N SER A 345 13.77 4.27 37.72
CA SER A 345 13.11 5.30 36.90
C SER A 345 12.41 6.34 37.81
N ILE A 346 11.67 5.89 38.82
CA ILE A 346 11.03 6.76 39.79
C ILE A 346 12.08 7.55 40.60
N ASP A 347 13.13 6.88 41.06
CA ASP A 347 14.22 7.52 41.83
C ASP A 347 14.87 8.66 41.04
N ALA A 348 15.13 8.46 39.73
CA ALA A 348 15.68 9.50 38.86
C ALA A 348 14.77 10.73 38.76
N LEU A 349 13.44 10.52 38.68
CA LEU A 349 12.49 11.64 38.70
C LEU A 349 12.40 12.34 40.04
N VAL A 350 12.34 11.59 41.13
CA VAL A 350 12.28 12.16 42.50
C VAL A 350 13.57 12.89 42.87
N GLU A 351 14.73 12.30 42.51
CA GLU A 351 16.02 12.99 42.71
C GLU A 351 16.06 14.34 41.96
N ASN A 352 15.61 14.34 40.71
CA ASN A 352 15.54 15.55 39.89
C ASN A 352 14.61 16.58 40.52
N ALA A 353 13.41 16.18 40.93
CA ALA A 353 12.45 17.06 41.60
C ALA A 353 13.02 17.67 42.89
N LEU A 354 13.63 16.88 43.79
CA LEU A 354 14.24 17.38 45.00
C LEU A 354 15.44 18.31 44.76
N ARG A 355 16.22 18.04 43.73
CA ARG A 355 17.40 18.83 43.36
C ARG A 355 17.06 20.25 42.91
N TYR A 356 15.95 20.42 42.20
CA TYR A 356 15.57 21.72 41.63
C TYR A 356 14.46 22.45 42.43
N SER A 357 13.86 21.78 43.39
CA SER A 357 12.86 22.40 44.25
C SER A 357 13.50 23.32 45.29
N PRO A 358 12.93 24.51 45.56
CA PRO A 358 13.38 25.39 46.62
C PRO A 358 13.07 24.83 48.01
N ALA A 359 13.84 25.20 49.03
CA ALA A 359 13.53 24.85 50.41
C ALA A 359 12.15 25.40 50.83
N GLY A 360 11.36 24.60 51.54
CA GLY A 360 9.99 24.94 51.94
C GLY A 360 8.91 24.59 50.92
N SER A 361 9.29 24.06 49.73
CA SER A 361 8.34 23.56 48.71
C SER A 361 7.91 22.14 48.98
N ALA A 362 7.04 21.63 48.11
CA ALA A 362 6.56 20.24 48.11
C ALA A 362 6.85 19.53 46.79
N VAL A 363 7.29 18.24 46.89
CA VAL A 363 7.34 17.30 45.80
C VAL A 363 6.24 16.28 46.04
N THR A 364 5.37 16.08 45.06
CA THR A 364 4.26 15.13 45.13
C THR A 364 4.45 14.02 44.11
N ILE A 365 4.36 12.77 44.54
CA ILE A 365 4.31 11.59 43.65
C ILE A 365 2.84 11.23 43.48
N GLU A 366 2.28 11.50 42.32
CA GLU A 366 0.90 11.13 41.96
C GLU A 366 0.85 9.81 41.22
N VAL A 367 -0.06 8.93 41.63
CA VAL A 367 -0.20 7.56 41.07
C VAL A 367 -1.58 7.40 40.47
N GLY A 368 -1.64 7.05 39.21
CA GLY A 368 -2.85 6.72 38.45
C GLY A 368 -2.94 5.25 38.05
N ALA A 369 -3.84 4.94 37.12
CA ALA A 369 -4.05 3.58 36.63
C ALA A 369 -2.91 3.08 35.75
N ASP A 370 -2.29 3.95 34.97
CA ASP A 370 -1.28 3.64 33.94
C ASP A 370 0.03 4.42 34.11
N ARG A 371 0.15 5.23 35.15
CA ARG A 371 1.26 6.18 35.26
C ARG A 371 1.60 6.58 36.69
N ILE A 372 2.84 7.02 36.83
CA ILE A 372 3.34 7.73 38.01
C ILE A 372 3.81 9.11 37.56
N GLU A 373 3.37 10.15 38.25
CA GLU A 373 3.77 11.53 37.99
C GLU A 373 4.51 12.11 39.20
N VAL A 374 5.67 12.70 39.00
CA VAL A 374 6.41 13.44 40.01
C VAL A 374 6.25 14.92 39.71
N LEU A 375 5.67 15.65 40.67
CA LEU A 375 5.35 17.05 40.55
C LEU A 375 6.29 17.86 41.47
N ASP A 376 6.99 18.83 40.91
CA ASP A 376 7.86 19.74 41.67
C ASP A 376 7.42 21.17 41.57
N GLU A 377 8.03 22.05 42.39
CA GLU A 377 7.86 23.52 42.40
C GLU A 377 9.15 24.24 42.01
N GLY A 378 9.96 23.60 41.18
CA GLY A 378 11.21 24.15 40.66
C GLY A 378 11.03 25.26 39.63
N PRO A 379 12.12 25.71 38.99
CA PRO A 379 12.08 26.81 38.01
C PRO A 379 11.45 26.41 36.65
N GLY A 380 11.10 25.15 36.46
CA GLY A 380 10.54 24.66 35.18
C GLY A 380 11.58 24.49 34.06
N LEU A 381 11.11 24.41 32.81
CA LEU A 381 11.91 24.30 31.60
C LEU A 381 11.73 25.55 30.73
N GLU A 382 12.80 25.99 30.07
CA GLU A 382 12.71 27.03 29.05
C GLU A 382 12.06 26.49 27.75
N PRO A 383 11.39 27.36 26.95
CA PRO A 383 10.82 26.95 25.68
C PRO A 383 11.87 26.30 24.77
N GLY A 384 11.58 25.07 24.26
CA GLY A 384 12.48 24.33 23.41
C GLY A 384 13.41 23.34 24.13
N GLU A 385 13.36 23.23 25.43
CA GLU A 385 14.17 22.28 26.22
C GLU A 385 13.50 20.91 26.39
N GLY A 386 12.20 20.76 26.08
CA GLY A 386 11.39 19.61 26.44
C GLY A 386 12.01 18.24 26.12
N ASP A 387 12.29 17.95 24.85
CA ASP A 387 12.94 16.68 24.47
C ASP A 387 14.44 16.67 24.67
N ALA A 388 15.06 17.83 24.65
CA ALA A 388 16.50 17.97 24.72
C ALA A 388 17.09 17.65 26.11
N VAL A 389 16.28 17.65 27.16
CA VAL A 389 16.72 17.25 28.52
C VAL A 389 16.91 15.75 28.68
N PHE A 390 16.44 14.96 27.69
CA PHE A 390 16.69 13.51 27.62
C PHE A 390 17.97 13.16 26.84
N ASP A 391 18.70 14.18 26.29
CA ASP A 391 20.01 13.93 25.69
C ASP A 391 21.04 13.66 26.80
N ARG A 392 21.92 12.69 26.57
CA ARG A 392 22.97 12.30 27.52
C ARG A 392 23.89 13.48 27.85
N PHE A 393 24.24 13.66 29.13
CA PHE A 393 25.10 14.75 29.63
C PHE A 393 24.55 16.16 29.41
N ARG A 394 23.30 16.28 28.97
CA ARG A 394 22.69 17.57 28.76
C ARG A 394 22.02 18.04 30.04
N ARG A 395 22.22 19.34 30.35
CA ARG A 395 21.60 20.02 31.48
C ARG A 395 20.83 21.21 30.95
N GLY A 396 19.56 21.33 31.31
CA GLY A 396 18.75 22.49 30.98
C GLY A 396 19.34 23.77 31.55
N SER A 397 18.76 24.91 31.19
CA SER A 397 19.18 26.25 31.66
C SER A 397 19.23 26.36 33.18
N ALA A 398 18.22 25.82 33.87
CA ALA A 398 18.17 25.73 35.32
C ALA A 398 19.32 24.89 35.89
N GLY A 399 19.63 23.77 35.24
CA GLY A 399 20.71 22.87 35.62
C GLY A 399 22.11 23.47 35.46
N ARG A 400 22.34 24.35 34.50
CA ARG A 400 23.62 25.04 34.32
C ARG A 400 23.91 26.07 35.40
N ARG A 401 22.85 26.66 36.04
CA ARG A 401 22.95 27.67 37.10
C ARG A 401 22.76 27.09 38.51
N GLY A 402 22.27 25.83 38.60
CA GLY A 402 21.90 25.17 39.83
C GLY A 402 22.92 24.13 40.32
N PRO A 403 22.50 23.25 41.24
CA PRO A 403 23.38 22.23 41.86
C PRO A 403 23.94 21.26 40.80
N SER A 404 25.14 20.73 41.07
CA SER A 404 25.84 19.84 40.16
C SER A 404 25.07 18.51 39.96
N GLY A 405 24.88 18.07 38.71
CA GLY A 405 24.27 16.78 38.35
C GLY A 405 24.98 16.18 37.16
N THR A 406 24.82 14.89 36.94
CA THR A 406 25.44 14.13 35.84
C THR A 406 24.81 14.41 34.48
N GLY A 407 23.52 14.76 34.46
CA GLY A 407 22.72 14.85 33.22
C GLY A 407 22.38 13.50 32.59
N LEU A 408 22.44 12.43 33.35
CA LEU A 408 22.15 11.06 32.91
C LEU A 408 20.86 10.48 33.50
N GLY A 409 20.35 11.00 34.62
CA GLY A 409 19.18 10.46 35.32
C GLY A 409 17.93 10.38 34.42
N LEU A 410 17.54 11.48 33.76
CA LEU A 410 16.38 11.49 32.87
C LEU A 410 16.55 10.60 31.62
N PRO A 411 17.70 10.60 30.91
CA PRO A 411 18.01 9.60 29.89
C PRO A 411 17.87 8.16 30.37
N ILE A 412 18.35 7.84 31.57
CA ILE A 412 18.23 6.49 32.16
C ILE A 412 16.77 6.14 32.42
N ALA A 413 16.01 7.02 33.07
CA ALA A 413 14.60 6.76 33.34
C ALA A 413 13.81 6.50 32.05
N ARG A 414 14.06 7.29 30.99
CA ARG A 414 13.40 7.12 29.70
C ARG A 414 13.77 5.79 29.04
N GLU A 415 15.03 5.43 29.05
CA GLU A 415 15.53 4.19 28.45
C GLU A 415 15.00 2.95 29.16
N LEU A 416 15.07 2.91 30.50
CA LEU A 416 14.54 1.80 31.30
C LEU A 416 13.02 1.63 31.13
N THR A 417 12.28 2.76 31.09
CA THR A 417 10.83 2.72 30.91
C THR A 417 10.45 2.22 29.51
N ARG A 418 11.19 2.63 28.44
CA ARG A 418 10.96 2.19 27.09
C ARG A 418 11.17 0.69 26.85
N GLN A 419 12.04 0.06 27.62
CA GLN A 419 12.20 -1.42 27.58
C GLN A 419 10.90 -2.15 27.90
N TRP A 420 10.02 -1.52 28.69
CA TRP A 420 8.76 -2.09 29.15
C TRP A 420 7.55 -1.45 28.45
N ASP A 421 7.73 -0.98 27.21
CA ASP A 421 6.68 -0.32 26.39
C ASP A 421 6.07 0.93 27.05
N GLY A 422 6.81 1.58 27.97
CA GLY A 422 6.42 2.84 28.58
C GLY A 422 7.14 4.04 27.99
N GLU A 423 6.78 5.25 28.45
CA GLU A 423 7.42 6.48 28.05
C GLU A 423 7.58 7.43 29.26
N VAL A 424 8.67 8.20 29.23
CA VAL A 424 8.90 9.29 30.21
C VAL A 424 8.71 10.63 29.52
N THR A 425 7.85 11.46 30.09
CA THR A 425 7.53 12.80 29.57
C THR A 425 7.73 13.88 30.63
N LEU A 426 8.03 15.09 30.18
CA LEU A 426 8.14 16.28 31.04
C LEU A 426 7.21 17.37 30.52
N ALA A 427 6.48 17.99 31.41
CA ALA A 427 5.62 19.13 31.13
C ALA A 427 5.80 20.23 32.18
N VAL A 428 5.75 21.48 31.76
CA VAL A 428 5.74 22.64 32.67
C VAL A 428 4.35 22.74 33.29
N ARG A 429 4.29 22.94 34.63
CA ARG A 429 3.03 23.09 35.36
C ARG A 429 2.52 24.54 35.30
N GLU A 430 1.19 24.69 35.33
CA GLU A 430 0.55 25.98 35.58
C GLU A 430 0.91 26.46 37.02
N GLY A 431 1.59 27.57 37.12
CA GLY A 431 2.08 28.09 38.41
C GLY A 431 3.57 27.82 38.70
N GLY A 432 4.30 27.16 37.81
CA GLY A 432 5.73 26.85 37.92
C GLY A 432 6.01 25.43 38.33
N GLY A 433 7.25 24.98 38.09
CA GLY A 433 7.68 23.61 38.33
C GLY A 433 7.47 22.67 37.11
N ILE A 434 7.82 21.42 37.33
CA ILE A 434 7.73 20.35 36.32
C ILE A 434 6.76 19.26 36.76
N ARG A 435 6.07 18.69 35.81
CA ARG A 435 5.41 17.39 35.91
C ARG A 435 6.24 16.40 35.09
N ALA A 436 6.90 15.48 35.76
CA ALA A 436 7.62 14.37 35.15
C ALA A 436 6.76 13.12 35.26
N ALA A 437 6.38 12.49 34.14
CA ALA A 437 5.48 11.37 34.12
C ALA A 437 6.16 10.12 33.51
N ILE A 438 6.02 8.98 34.16
CA ILE A 438 6.28 7.64 33.62
C ILE A 438 4.93 7.05 33.31
N SER A 439 4.66 6.70 32.05
CA SER A 439 3.40 6.08 31.59
C SER A 439 3.65 4.76 30.91
N PHE A 440 2.72 3.82 31.08
CA PHE A 440 2.75 2.48 30.46
C PHE A 440 1.48 2.27 29.63
N ALA A 441 1.57 1.49 28.54
CA ALA A 441 0.38 1.09 27.79
C ALA A 441 -0.46 0.12 28.62
N LEU A 442 -1.76 0.39 28.80
CA LEU A 442 -2.68 -0.56 29.42
C LEU A 442 -2.89 -1.77 28.50
N ASP A 443 -3.04 -2.96 29.08
CA ASP A 443 -3.19 -4.24 28.33
C ASP A 443 -4.30 -4.25 27.26
N GLY A 444 -5.27 -3.32 27.31
CA GLY A 444 -6.31 -3.14 26.29
C GLY A 444 -5.81 -2.59 24.94
N GLU A 445 -4.68 -1.88 24.91
CA GLU A 445 -4.11 -1.32 23.66
C GLU A 445 -3.08 -2.24 22.99
N ARG A 446 -2.64 -3.30 23.69
CA ARG A 446 -1.73 -4.32 23.11
C ARG A 446 -2.39 -5.17 22.02
N ALA A 447 -3.71 -5.29 22.01
CA ALA A 447 -4.45 -6.12 21.05
C ALA A 447 -4.63 -5.46 19.66
N GLU A 448 -4.31 -4.17 19.48
CA GLU A 448 -4.53 -3.43 18.23
C GLU A 448 -3.24 -2.99 17.49
N ARG A 449 -2.06 -3.34 17.99
CA ARG A 449 -0.83 -3.09 17.22
C ARG A 449 -0.47 -4.32 16.39
N PRO A 450 -0.47 -4.19 15.01
CA PRO A 450 -0.25 -5.28 14.07
C PRO A 450 1.19 -5.81 14.07
#